data_d9db824b77751d403714b4185a91fe5d
#
_entry.id   d9db824b77751d403714b4185a91fe5d
#
_cell.length_a   1.000
_cell.length_b   1.000
_cell.length_c   1.000
_cell.angle_alpha   90.00
_cell.angle_beta   90.00
_cell.angle_gamma   90.00
#
_symmetry.space_group_name_H-M   'P 1'
#
loop_
_entity.id
_entity.type
_entity.pdbx_description
1 polymer ?
#
loop_
_entity_poly.entity_id
_entity_poly.type
_entity_poly.pdbx_seq_one_letter_code
_entity_poly.pdbx_strand_id
1 'polypeptide(L)'
;MDYQKISRKLEILADAAKYDVSCSSSGNDGQGLGNSSRAGICHSFTEDGRCVSLLKILLTNHCIYDCAYCTSRRSNDIPRAAFTVDEVVDLTMSFYRRNYIEGLFLSSGIFKNADYTMERLVRIAKKLREEHRFNGYIHLKTIPKASAEILHEAGLYADRLSVNMEIPTVSGLKLLAPEKNHSDMTQPMAFVRNEIVSFADSRKTIKSTPKFVPAGQSTQFIIGAAGETDRQIIRAAGGFYRHYGLKRVYYSGYVPVLEDKRLPPLSTQVPLRRENRLYQADWLMRFYGFSDHEILDEQQPFLDLDFDPKLAWALRHREWFPVPLQHAPLEMILRVPGIGVKSARKIVQVRRFRMITMAHLRKMGVALNRARYFITLPEPNRYADLIDSPQLRGLLLQNTRSKFSQSDAVQSDLFG
;
A
#
# COMPACT_ATOMS: atom_id res chain seq x y z
N MET A 1 28.80 0.62 -23.56
CA MET A 1 27.76 -0.17 -22.86
C MET A 1 27.33 -1.30 -23.77
N ASP A 2 27.39 -2.55 -23.32
CA ASP A 2 26.90 -3.71 -24.09
C ASP A 2 25.36 -3.79 -23.94
N TYR A 3 24.63 -3.25 -24.91
CA TYR A 3 23.18 -3.14 -24.86
C TYR A 3 22.46 -4.49 -24.82
N GLN A 4 22.99 -5.53 -25.47
CA GLN A 4 22.38 -6.86 -25.45
C GLN A 4 22.47 -7.49 -24.04
N LYS A 5 23.62 -7.37 -23.39
CA LYS A 5 23.83 -7.86 -22.05
C LYS A 5 22.94 -7.13 -21.02
N ILE A 6 22.80 -5.80 -21.16
CA ILE A 6 21.93 -5.00 -20.29
C ILE A 6 20.47 -5.33 -20.51
N SER A 7 20.02 -5.50 -21.76
CA SER A 7 18.63 -5.90 -22.06
C SER A 7 18.28 -7.23 -21.42
N ARG A 8 19.15 -8.23 -21.51
CA ARG A 8 18.94 -9.54 -20.87
C ARG A 8 18.90 -9.44 -19.34
N LYS A 9 19.78 -8.64 -18.73
CA LYS A 9 19.72 -8.39 -17.28
C LYS A 9 18.42 -7.69 -16.89
N LEU A 10 17.98 -6.72 -17.68
CA LEU A 10 16.75 -5.96 -17.42
C LEU A 10 15.53 -6.89 -17.46
N GLU A 11 15.42 -7.78 -18.43
CA GLU A 11 14.32 -8.76 -18.50
C GLU A 11 14.26 -9.63 -17.24
N ILE A 12 15.39 -10.17 -16.78
CA ILE A 12 15.46 -11.03 -15.58
C ILE A 12 15.11 -10.23 -14.31
N LEU A 13 15.70 -9.04 -14.15
CA LEU A 13 15.65 -8.28 -12.89
C LEU A 13 14.40 -7.42 -12.77
N ALA A 14 13.78 -7.02 -13.87
CA ALA A 14 12.47 -6.39 -13.89
C ALA A 14 11.36 -7.41 -13.62
N ASP A 15 11.43 -8.60 -14.22
CA ASP A 15 10.46 -9.67 -13.94
C ASP A 15 10.51 -10.09 -12.48
N ALA A 16 11.69 -10.26 -11.91
CA ALA A 16 11.85 -10.57 -10.48
C ALA A 16 11.31 -9.45 -9.55
N ALA A 17 11.32 -8.18 -10.02
CA ALA A 17 10.81 -7.05 -9.24
C ALA A 17 9.27 -6.91 -9.27
N LYS A 18 8.54 -7.64 -10.10
CA LYS A 18 7.07 -7.50 -10.25
C LYS A 18 6.30 -7.78 -8.95
N TYR A 19 6.84 -8.63 -8.09
CA TYR A 19 6.23 -8.98 -6.80
C TYR A 19 6.42 -7.91 -5.71
N ASP A 20 7.31 -6.93 -5.91
CA ASP A 20 7.43 -5.77 -5.05
C ASP A 20 6.33 -4.77 -5.38
N VAL A 21 5.43 -4.47 -4.43
CA VAL A 21 4.32 -3.54 -4.66
C VAL A 21 4.80 -2.12 -4.50
N SER A 22 4.65 -1.31 -5.54
CA SER A 22 4.90 0.13 -5.52
C SER A 22 3.62 0.96 -5.57
N CYS A 23 2.49 0.31 -5.90
CA CYS A 23 1.16 0.92 -5.95
C CYS A 23 0.07 -0.11 -5.62
N SER A 24 -1.15 0.33 -5.33
CA SER A 24 -2.30 -0.52 -5.01
C SER A 24 -2.96 -1.21 -6.23
N SER A 25 -2.37 -1.12 -7.40
CA SER A 25 -2.89 -1.68 -8.65
C SER A 25 -2.08 -2.88 -9.15
N SER A 26 -1.74 -3.81 -8.27
CA SER A 26 -1.15 -5.08 -8.67
C SER A 26 -2.25 -6.03 -9.14
N GLY A 27 -2.57 -6.04 -10.39
CA GLY A 27 -3.56 -6.98 -10.90
C GLY A 27 -4.17 -6.64 -12.25
N ASN A 28 -3.35 -6.30 -13.24
CA ASN A 28 -3.78 -6.31 -14.62
C ASN A 28 -3.10 -7.46 -15.37
N ASP A 29 -3.89 -8.42 -15.81
CA ASP A 29 -3.50 -9.59 -16.60
C ASP A 29 -3.08 -9.25 -18.04
N GLY A 30 -2.41 -8.12 -18.28
CA GLY A 30 -1.71 -7.86 -19.53
C GLY A 30 -2.57 -7.75 -20.82
N GLN A 31 -3.89 -7.70 -20.73
CA GLN A 31 -4.79 -7.45 -21.86
C GLN A 31 -5.48 -6.09 -21.69
N GLY A 32 -4.86 -5.03 -22.22
CA GLY A 32 -5.44 -3.69 -22.23
C GLY A 32 -4.39 -2.58 -22.20
N LEU A 33 -4.77 -1.38 -22.62
CA LEU A 33 -3.98 -0.14 -22.54
C LEU A 33 -3.68 0.23 -21.07
N GLY A 34 -2.45 -0.02 -20.59
CA GLY A 34 -1.94 0.41 -19.27
C GLY A 34 -1.27 -0.71 -18.49
N ASN A 35 -0.25 -1.05 -18.69
CA ASN A 35 1.17 -1.15 -18.45
C ASN A 35 1.69 -1.93 -17.26
N SER A 36 2.20 -3.10 -17.55
CA SER A 36 3.55 -3.44 -17.19
C SER A 36 4.34 -3.60 -18.48
N SER A 37 5.10 -2.60 -18.92
CA SER A 37 5.95 -2.78 -20.07
C SER A 37 7.05 -3.79 -19.73
N ARG A 38 7.45 -4.62 -20.68
CA ARG A 38 8.61 -5.54 -20.58
C ARG A 38 9.91 -4.85 -20.16
N ALA A 39 9.91 -3.52 -20.09
CA ALA A 39 11.04 -2.65 -19.75
C ALA A 39 11.16 -2.32 -18.25
N GLY A 40 10.40 -2.94 -17.34
CA GLY A 40 10.49 -2.67 -15.89
C GLY A 40 9.90 -1.33 -15.45
N ILE A 41 9.06 -0.68 -16.28
CA ILE A 41 8.38 0.57 -15.92
C ILE A 41 7.08 0.24 -15.19
N CYS A 42 6.88 0.79 -14.01
CA CYS A 42 5.63 0.71 -13.27
C CYS A 42 5.06 2.10 -12.99
N HIS A 43 3.78 2.15 -12.74
CA HIS A 43 3.08 3.38 -12.36
C HIS A 43 2.73 3.35 -10.89
N SER A 44 3.10 4.38 -10.14
CA SER A 44 2.81 4.54 -8.72
C SER A 44 2.01 5.81 -8.49
N PHE A 45 0.96 5.74 -7.66
CA PHE A 45 0.17 6.92 -7.31
C PHE A 45 0.74 7.57 -6.06
N THR A 46 0.94 8.88 -6.13
CA THR A 46 1.32 9.72 -4.99
C THR A 46 0.09 10.03 -4.12
N GLU A 47 0.30 10.60 -2.92
CA GLU A 47 -0.80 10.94 -2.00
C GLU A 47 -1.75 12.00 -2.55
N ASP A 48 -1.27 12.84 -3.47
CA ASP A 48 -2.05 13.86 -4.19
C ASP A 48 -2.78 13.33 -5.44
N GLY A 49 -2.70 12.01 -5.69
CA GLY A 49 -3.39 11.35 -6.79
C GLY A 49 -2.66 11.39 -8.14
N ARG A 50 -1.44 11.98 -8.21
CA ARG A 50 -0.64 11.93 -9.43
C ARG A 50 -0.09 10.53 -9.68
N CYS A 51 -0.10 10.12 -10.94
CA CYS A 51 0.57 8.91 -11.39
C CYS A 51 2.04 9.22 -11.71
N VAL A 52 2.96 8.50 -11.10
CA VAL A 52 4.42 8.64 -11.31
C VAL A 52 4.93 7.37 -11.95
N SER A 53 5.61 7.50 -13.10
CA SER A 53 6.25 6.38 -13.77
C SER A 53 7.62 6.09 -13.16
N LEU A 54 7.86 4.85 -12.74
CA LEU A 54 9.10 4.44 -12.06
C LEU A 54 9.77 3.30 -12.82
N LEU A 55 11.10 3.38 -12.98
CA LEU A 55 11.90 2.21 -13.29
C LEU A 55 11.98 1.34 -12.04
N LYS A 56 11.39 0.15 -12.10
CA LYS A 56 11.29 -0.80 -11.00
C LYS A 56 12.11 -2.03 -11.31
N ILE A 57 13.25 -2.17 -10.65
CA ILE A 57 14.21 -3.25 -10.89
C ILE A 57 14.83 -3.75 -9.59
N LEU A 58 15.35 -4.99 -9.65
CA LEU A 58 16.30 -5.50 -8.67
C LEU A 58 17.73 -5.13 -9.09
N LEU A 59 18.58 -4.77 -8.11
CA LEU A 59 20.01 -4.70 -8.33
C LEU A 59 20.56 -6.10 -8.67
N THR A 60 20.08 -7.12 -7.94
CA THR A 60 20.37 -8.53 -8.21
C THR A 60 19.24 -9.42 -7.68
N ASN A 61 19.02 -10.56 -8.35
CA ASN A 61 18.17 -11.64 -7.85
C ASN A 61 18.96 -12.79 -7.21
N HIS A 62 20.31 -12.66 -7.06
CA HIS A 62 21.07 -13.51 -6.15
C HIS A 62 20.69 -13.18 -4.72
N CYS A 63 20.36 -14.20 -3.91
CA CYS A 63 19.99 -14.03 -2.51
C CYS A 63 20.62 -15.13 -1.67
N ILE A 64 21.09 -14.77 -0.47
CA ILE A 64 21.60 -15.73 0.52
C ILE A 64 20.48 -16.35 1.36
N TYR A 65 19.25 -15.77 1.33
CA TYR A 65 18.08 -16.25 2.07
C TYR A 65 17.25 -17.23 1.25
N ASP A 66 16.51 -18.09 1.97
CA ASP A 66 15.65 -19.12 1.38
C ASP A 66 14.18 -18.95 1.80
N CYS A 67 13.65 -17.72 1.69
CA CYS A 67 12.26 -17.42 2.01
C CYS A 67 11.33 -18.20 1.07
N ALA A 68 10.42 -19.01 1.61
CA ALA A 68 9.56 -19.92 0.85
C ALA A 68 8.75 -19.22 -0.26
N TYR A 69 8.25 -18.01 0.02
CA TYR A 69 7.40 -17.23 -0.89
C TYR A 69 8.18 -16.47 -1.99
N CYS A 70 9.52 -16.46 -1.95
CA CYS A 70 10.32 -15.61 -2.83
C CYS A 70 10.83 -16.39 -4.05
N THR A 71 10.55 -15.92 -5.24
CA THR A 71 11.07 -16.51 -6.48
C THR A 71 12.58 -16.46 -6.54
N SER A 72 13.20 -15.44 -5.95
CA SER A 72 14.67 -15.24 -5.90
C SER A 72 15.36 -15.97 -4.74
N ARG A 73 14.65 -16.85 -4.01
CA ARG A 73 15.24 -17.63 -2.92
C ARG A 73 16.43 -18.47 -3.41
N ARG A 74 17.37 -18.72 -2.49
CA ARG A 74 18.66 -19.39 -2.80
C ARG A 74 18.47 -20.74 -3.49
N SER A 75 17.49 -21.55 -3.04
CA SER A 75 17.26 -22.91 -3.51
C SER A 75 16.55 -22.99 -4.88
N ASN A 76 16.03 -21.90 -5.42
CA ASN A 76 15.38 -21.92 -6.72
C ASN A 76 16.41 -21.91 -7.86
N ASP A 77 16.21 -22.83 -8.81
CA ASP A 77 16.96 -22.86 -10.07
C ASP A 77 16.28 -21.93 -11.09
N ILE A 78 16.72 -20.67 -11.12
CA ILE A 78 16.22 -19.63 -12.02
C ILE A 78 17.40 -18.86 -12.64
N PRO A 79 17.20 -18.23 -13.80
CA PRO A 79 18.20 -17.32 -14.34
C PRO A 79 18.56 -16.21 -13.34
N ARG A 80 19.86 -16.09 -13.07
CA ARG A 80 20.39 -15.11 -12.12
C ARG A 80 21.14 -14.01 -12.85
N ALA A 81 20.95 -12.77 -12.38
CA ALA A 81 21.62 -11.60 -12.91
C ALA A 81 21.98 -10.61 -11.80
N ALA A 82 22.96 -9.76 -12.09
CA ALA A 82 23.30 -8.63 -11.24
C ALA A 82 23.72 -7.44 -12.10
N PHE A 83 23.21 -6.27 -11.78
CA PHE A 83 23.71 -5.02 -12.32
C PHE A 83 24.94 -4.55 -11.52
N THR A 84 25.81 -3.82 -12.20
CA THR A 84 26.79 -2.97 -11.52
C THR A 84 26.10 -1.65 -11.09
N VAL A 85 26.74 -0.90 -10.22
CA VAL A 85 26.26 0.44 -9.81
C VAL A 85 26.10 1.34 -11.03
N ASP A 86 27.11 1.36 -11.91
CA ASP A 86 27.12 2.22 -13.09
C ASP A 86 26.06 1.81 -14.13
N GLU A 87 25.83 0.50 -14.32
CA GLU A 87 24.76 0.02 -15.20
C GLU A 87 23.37 0.51 -14.74
N VAL A 88 23.08 0.54 -13.42
CA VAL A 88 21.78 1.04 -12.91
C VAL A 88 21.70 2.55 -13.07
N VAL A 89 22.78 3.29 -12.80
CA VAL A 89 22.84 4.74 -12.96
C VAL A 89 22.59 5.12 -14.41
N ASP A 90 23.34 4.53 -15.34
CA ASP A 90 23.23 4.79 -16.79
C ASP A 90 21.84 4.45 -17.33
N LEU A 91 21.29 3.31 -16.91
CA LEU A 91 19.95 2.88 -17.31
C LEU A 91 18.88 3.88 -16.82
N THR A 92 18.96 4.27 -15.54
CA THR A 92 18.04 5.25 -14.94
C THR A 92 18.12 6.60 -15.67
N MET A 93 19.32 7.10 -15.89
CA MET A 93 19.52 8.37 -16.60
C MET A 93 19.08 8.34 -18.04
N SER A 94 19.31 7.22 -18.74
CA SER A 94 18.86 7.02 -20.12
C SER A 94 17.34 7.06 -20.23
N PHE A 95 16.63 6.38 -19.32
CA PHE A 95 15.16 6.34 -19.31
C PHE A 95 14.56 7.69 -18.88
N TYR A 96 15.19 8.34 -17.90
CA TYR A 96 14.76 9.66 -17.42
C TYR A 96 14.90 10.74 -18.50
N ARG A 97 16.04 10.82 -19.19
CA ARG A 97 16.28 11.78 -20.28
C ARG A 97 15.34 11.61 -21.46
N ARG A 98 14.82 10.39 -21.66
CA ARG A 98 13.82 10.09 -22.71
C ARG A 98 12.37 10.27 -22.23
N ASN A 99 12.16 10.76 -21.00
CA ASN A 99 10.85 10.93 -20.36
C ASN A 99 10.04 9.62 -20.23
N TYR A 100 10.70 8.47 -20.16
CA TYR A 100 10.02 7.19 -19.93
C TYR A 100 9.67 6.98 -18.46
N ILE A 101 10.45 7.58 -17.55
CA ILE A 101 10.28 7.47 -16.10
C ILE A 101 10.46 8.84 -15.44
N GLU A 102 9.82 8.98 -14.28
CA GLU A 102 9.97 10.12 -13.37
C GLU A 102 10.79 9.75 -12.14
N GLY A 103 11.12 8.45 -11.96
CA GLY A 103 11.90 8.01 -10.81
C GLY A 103 12.39 6.57 -10.91
N LEU A 104 13.09 6.16 -9.85
CA LEU A 104 13.66 4.83 -9.67
C LEU A 104 13.07 4.18 -8.42
N PHE A 105 12.56 2.95 -8.54
CA PHE A 105 12.29 2.03 -7.45
C PHE A 105 13.31 0.91 -7.49
N LEU A 106 14.21 0.86 -6.52
CA LEU A 106 15.32 -0.07 -6.49
C LEU A 106 15.23 -0.98 -5.29
N SER A 107 15.19 -2.29 -5.54
CA SER A 107 15.28 -3.36 -4.55
C SER A 107 16.44 -4.31 -4.86
N SER A 108 16.64 -5.33 -4.06
CA SER A 108 17.69 -6.32 -4.27
C SER A 108 17.42 -7.63 -3.53
N GLY A 109 17.84 -8.75 -4.10
CA GLY A 109 18.21 -9.90 -3.31
C GLY A 109 19.42 -9.56 -2.43
N ILE A 110 19.61 -10.28 -1.33
CA ILE A 110 20.71 -10.02 -0.39
C ILE A 110 21.93 -10.82 -0.85
N PHE A 111 22.92 -10.10 -1.32
CA PHE A 111 24.18 -10.70 -1.82
C PHE A 111 25.31 -10.50 -0.81
N LYS A 112 26.05 -11.53 -0.48
CA LYS A 112 27.10 -11.60 0.55
C LYS A 112 26.52 -11.35 1.97
N ASN A 113 26.17 -10.11 2.30
CA ASN A 113 25.55 -9.71 3.58
C ASN A 113 24.67 -8.47 3.38
N ALA A 114 24.00 -8.05 4.45
CA ALA A 114 23.05 -6.94 4.42
C ALA A 114 23.73 -5.61 4.09
N ASP A 115 24.82 -5.29 4.77
CA ASP A 115 25.54 -4.02 4.62
C ASP A 115 26.16 -3.89 3.23
N TYR A 116 26.84 -4.90 2.74
CA TYR A 116 27.41 -4.92 1.39
C TYR A 116 26.34 -4.67 0.32
N THR A 117 25.16 -5.26 0.50
CA THR A 117 24.06 -5.07 -0.46
C THR A 117 23.49 -3.67 -0.36
N MET A 118 23.25 -3.17 0.87
CA MET A 118 22.67 -1.86 1.10
C MET A 118 23.59 -0.72 0.66
N GLU A 119 24.92 -0.83 0.90
CA GLU A 119 25.92 0.13 0.42
C GLU A 119 25.87 0.32 -1.10
N ARG A 120 25.64 -0.74 -1.85
CA ARG A 120 25.52 -0.67 -3.32
C ARG A 120 24.27 0.09 -3.75
N LEU A 121 23.13 -0.11 -3.04
CA LEU A 121 21.90 0.64 -3.29
C LEU A 121 22.09 2.12 -2.97
N VAL A 122 22.75 2.43 -1.85
CA VAL A 122 23.07 3.81 -1.45
C VAL A 122 24.00 4.46 -2.45
N ARG A 123 25.05 3.76 -2.89
CA ARG A 123 25.99 4.28 -3.89
C ARG A 123 25.31 4.66 -5.21
N ILE A 124 24.31 3.88 -5.64
CA ILE A 124 23.52 4.22 -6.83
C ILE A 124 22.74 5.53 -6.60
N ALA A 125 22.03 5.65 -5.47
CA ALA A 125 21.27 6.86 -5.17
C ALA A 125 22.17 8.10 -5.03
N LYS A 126 23.32 7.93 -4.37
CA LYS A 126 24.34 8.99 -4.22
C LYS A 126 24.88 9.46 -5.58
N LYS A 127 25.32 8.55 -6.44
CA LYS A 127 25.80 8.89 -7.79
C LYS A 127 24.73 9.60 -8.61
N LEU A 128 23.48 9.12 -8.57
CA LEU A 128 22.37 9.79 -9.24
C LEU A 128 22.21 11.24 -8.74
N ARG A 129 22.27 11.49 -7.43
CA ARG A 129 22.11 12.83 -6.84
C ARG A 129 23.31 13.73 -7.06
N GLU A 130 24.51 13.26 -6.75
CA GLU A 130 25.72 14.08 -6.72
C GLU A 130 26.36 14.25 -8.11
N GLU A 131 26.55 13.14 -8.84
CA GLU A 131 27.24 13.17 -10.14
C GLU A 131 26.32 13.57 -11.29
N HIS A 132 25.06 13.05 -11.29
CA HIS A 132 24.12 13.27 -12.38
C HIS A 132 23.04 14.33 -12.09
N ARG A 133 23.00 14.91 -10.88
CA ARG A 133 22.00 15.90 -10.43
C ARG A 133 20.57 15.45 -10.72
N PHE A 134 20.31 14.15 -10.52
CA PHE A 134 19.01 13.56 -10.78
C PHE A 134 17.97 14.07 -9.79
N ASN A 135 16.95 14.77 -10.27
CA ASN A 135 15.85 15.33 -9.48
C ASN A 135 14.60 14.43 -9.44
N GLY A 136 14.63 13.28 -10.13
CA GLY A 136 13.53 12.32 -10.10
C GLY A 136 13.38 11.64 -8.74
N TYR A 137 12.24 10.99 -8.55
CA TYR A 137 11.94 10.27 -7.32
C TYR A 137 12.83 9.03 -7.15
N ILE A 138 13.38 8.84 -5.95
CA ILE A 138 14.17 7.64 -5.60
C ILE A 138 13.52 6.94 -4.42
N HIS A 139 13.08 5.70 -4.65
CA HIS A 139 12.61 4.79 -3.62
C HIS A 139 13.59 3.62 -3.46
N LEU A 140 14.24 3.52 -2.31
CA LEU A 140 15.09 2.39 -1.99
C LEU A 140 14.36 1.42 -1.05
N LYS A 141 14.40 0.14 -1.39
CA LYS A 141 14.01 -0.92 -0.48
C LYS A 141 15.20 -1.28 0.38
N THR A 142 15.12 -0.99 1.67
CA THR A 142 16.20 -1.26 2.61
C THR A 142 16.36 -2.76 2.85
N ILE A 143 17.58 -3.17 3.12
CA ILE A 143 17.91 -4.55 3.41
C ILE A 143 17.72 -4.80 4.91
N PRO A 144 16.99 -5.85 5.34
CA PRO A 144 16.91 -6.23 6.73
C PRO A 144 18.31 -6.46 7.33
N LYS A 145 18.53 -6.01 8.56
CA LYS A 145 19.83 -6.05 9.28
C LYS A 145 20.90 -5.10 8.75
N ALA A 146 20.59 -4.17 7.84
CA ALA A 146 21.56 -3.14 7.45
C ALA A 146 21.86 -2.21 8.63
N SER A 147 23.12 -1.79 8.75
CA SER A 147 23.59 -0.92 9.83
C SER A 147 22.96 0.47 9.81
N ALA A 148 22.91 1.11 10.98
CA ALA A 148 22.30 2.44 11.15
C ALA A 148 23.01 3.50 10.29
N GLU A 149 24.34 3.41 10.16
CA GLU A 149 25.17 4.33 9.39
C GLU A 149 24.80 4.29 7.92
N ILE A 150 24.62 3.12 7.34
CA ILE A 150 24.23 2.95 5.95
C ILE A 150 22.78 3.40 5.71
N LEU A 151 21.88 3.14 6.68
CA LEU A 151 20.51 3.61 6.62
C LEU A 151 20.42 5.14 6.72
N HIS A 152 21.28 5.76 7.53
CA HIS A 152 21.41 7.21 7.58
C HIS A 152 21.81 7.77 6.21
N GLU A 153 22.89 7.25 5.62
CA GLU A 153 23.32 7.69 4.30
C GLU A 153 22.22 7.47 3.24
N ALA A 154 21.52 6.33 3.26
CA ALA A 154 20.39 6.06 2.38
C ALA A 154 19.29 7.14 2.47
N GLY A 155 18.98 7.60 3.70
CA GLY A 155 17.95 8.60 3.96
C GLY A 155 18.28 9.99 3.44
N LEU A 156 19.55 10.32 3.25
CA LEU A 156 19.99 11.59 2.67
C LEU A 156 19.76 11.64 1.14
N TYR A 157 19.81 10.51 0.46
CA TYR A 157 19.73 10.44 -1.01
C TYR A 157 18.40 9.91 -1.55
N ALA A 158 17.64 9.14 -0.76
CA ALA A 158 16.36 8.60 -1.15
C ALA A 158 15.18 9.49 -0.72
N ASP A 159 14.15 9.58 -1.56
CA ASP A 159 12.89 10.24 -1.17
C ASP A 159 12.06 9.34 -0.26
N ARG A 160 12.09 8.04 -0.48
CA ARG A 160 11.40 7.05 0.34
C ARG A 160 12.30 5.85 0.65
N LEU A 161 12.21 5.38 1.88
CA LEU A 161 12.74 4.08 2.29
C LEU A 161 11.59 3.12 2.60
N SER A 162 11.76 1.84 2.27
CA SER A 162 10.80 0.79 2.65
C SER A 162 11.50 -0.44 3.17
N VAL A 163 10.95 -1.00 4.23
CA VAL A 163 11.37 -2.30 4.78
C VAL A 163 10.16 -3.21 4.71
N ASN A 164 10.23 -4.30 3.95
CA ASN A 164 9.10 -5.21 3.85
C ASN A 164 9.02 -6.11 5.09
N MET A 165 7.87 -6.08 5.75
CA MET A 165 7.56 -7.01 6.84
C MET A 165 7.21 -8.40 6.32
N GLU A 166 6.69 -8.47 5.10
CA GLU A 166 6.26 -9.68 4.39
C GLU A 166 5.12 -10.41 5.11
N ILE A 167 5.38 -11.04 6.24
CA ILE A 167 4.42 -11.84 7.01
C ILE A 167 4.15 -11.15 8.35
N PRO A 168 2.88 -10.83 8.68
CA PRO A 168 2.54 -10.04 9.87
C PRO A 168 2.66 -10.84 11.19
N THR A 169 2.60 -12.17 11.15
CA THR A 169 2.64 -13.03 12.33
C THR A 169 4.02 -13.63 12.57
N VAL A 170 4.42 -13.77 13.85
CA VAL A 170 5.71 -14.38 14.23
C VAL A 170 5.80 -15.83 13.78
N SER A 171 4.72 -16.60 13.97
CA SER A 171 4.65 -18.00 13.56
C SER A 171 4.75 -18.17 12.04
N GLY A 172 4.02 -17.35 11.29
CA GLY A 172 4.07 -17.37 9.83
C GLY A 172 5.44 -16.95 9.28
N LEU A 173 6.05 -15.91 9.85
CA LEU A 173 7.40 -15.51 9.44
C LEU A 173 8.44 -16.62 9.71
N LYS A 174 8.38 -17.24 10.90
CA LYS A 174 9.28 -18.36 11.25
C LYS A 174 9.09 -19.57 10.33
N LEU A 175 7.85 -19.84 9.90
CA LEU A 175 7.53 -20.92 8.97
C LEU A 175 8.09 -20.65 7.57
N LEU A 176 7.86 -19.45 7.04
CA LEU A 176 8.09 -19.13 5.62
C LEU A 176 9.44 -18.46 5.35
N ALA A 177 10.05 -17.82 6.35
CA ALA A 177 11.33 -17.14 6.25
C ALA A 177 12.13 -17.27 7.57
N PRO A 178 12.57 -18.50 7.95
CA PRO A 178 13.17 -18.78 9.25
C PRO A 178 14.49 -18.01 9.51
N GLU A 179 15.12 -17.49 8.48
CA GLU A 179 16.36 -16.67 8.57
C GLU A 179 16.07 -15.20 8.94
N LYS A 180 14.81 -14.81 9.02
CA LYS A 180 14.35 -13.44 9.36
C LYS A 180 13.62 -13.41 10.69
N ASN A 181 13.75 -12.29 11.40
CA ASN A 181 12.96 -11.97 12.58
C ASN A 181 12.27 -10.61 12.37
N HIS A 182 11.15 -10.37 13.03
CA HIS A 182 10.47 -9.07 12.94
C HIS A 182 11.36 -7.91 13.41
N SER A 183 12.24 -8.13 14.37
CA SER A 183 13.21 -7.13 14.83
C SER A 183 14.16 -6.67 13.72
N ASP A 184 14.53 -7.56 12.78
CA ASP A 184 15.39 -7.24 11.65
C ASP A 184 14.78 -6.17 10.73
N MET A 185 13.44 -6.01 10.75
CA MET A 185 12.70 -5.02 9.98
C MET A 185 12.28 -3.83 10.84
N THR A 186 11.85 -4.07 12.10
CA THR A 186 11.31 -3.00 12.95
C THR A 186 12.40 -2.08 13.52
N GLN A 187 13.61 -2.58 13.77
CA GLN A 187 14.74 -1.74 14.21
C GLN A 187 15.12 -0.70 13.13
N PRO A 188 15.33 -1.07 11.86
CA PRO A 188 15.51 -0.09 10.78
C PRO A 188 14.37 0.92 10.68
N MET A 189 13.10 0.47 10.82
CA MET A 189 11.95 1.39 10.79
C MET A 189 11.98 2.40 11.93
N ALA A 190 12.31 1.95 13.15
CA ALA A 190 12.43 2.83 14.32
C ALA A 190 13.56 3.85 14.13
N PHE A 191 14.72 3.41 13.65
CA PHE A 191 15.85 4.28 13.36
C PHE A 191 15.46 5.37 12.33
N VAL A 192 14.92 4.97 11.18
CA VAL A 192 14.51 5.91 10.12
C VAL A 192 13.45 6.89 10.63
N ARG A 193 12.48 6.44 11.45
CA ARG A 193 11.50 7.35 12.08
C ARG A 193 12.17 8.41 12.93
N ASN A 194 13.11 8.00 13.79
CA ASN A 194 13.79 8.93 14.70
C ASN A 194 14.62 9.97 13.90
N GLU A 195 15.30 9.54 12.88
CA GLU A 195 16.02 10.43 11.96
C GLU A 195 15.08 11.41 11.25
N ILE A 196 13.95 10.94 10.70
CA ILE A 196 12.95 11.82 10.06
C ILE A 196 12.48 12.91 11.03
N VAL A 197 12.21 12.57 12.30
CA VAL A 197 11.81 13.55 13.33
C VAL A 197 12.95 14.51 13.63
N SER A 198 14.15 14.00 13.87
CA SER A 198 15.35 14.80 14.17
C SER A 198 15.65 15.82 13.07
N PHE A 199 15.68 15.39 11.80
CA PHE A 199 15.90 16.27 10.66
C PHE A 199 14.76 17.29 10.49
N ALA A 200 13.52 16.89 10.70
CA ALA A 200 12.37 17.81 10.64
C ALA A 200 12.46 18.90 11.73
N ASP A 201 12.87 18.54 12.94
CA ASP A 201 13.06 19.49 14.04
C ASP A 201 14.26 20.41 13.79
N SER A 202 15.40 19.87 13.36
CA SER A 202 16.58 20.67 13.01
C SER A 202 16.28 21.68 11.91
N ARG A 203 15.44 21.35 10.92
CA ARG A 203 15.04 22.27 9.85
C ARG A 203 14.17 23.45 10.31
N LYS A 204 13.56 23.38 11.49
CA LYS A 204 12.83 24.54 12.05
C LYS A 204 13.78 25.68 12.44
N THR A 205 15.01 25.35 12.86
CA THR A 205 16.04 26.29 13.29
C THR A 205 17.12 26.53 12.23
N ILE A 206 17.56 25.47 11.55
CA ILE A 206 18.65 25.48 10.58
C ILE A 206 18.11 25.22 9.19
N LYS A 207 17.92 26.26 8.37
CA LYS A 207 17.35 26.15 7.02
C LYS A 207 18.20 25.32 6.05
N SER A 208 19.52 25.24 6.27
CA SER A 208 20.45 24.45 5.45
C SER A 208 20.41 22.95 5.73
N THR A 209 19.73 22.50 6.79
CA THR A 209 19.59 21.07 7.08
C THR A 209 18.97 20.34 5.88
N PRO A 210 19.59 19.26 5.37
CA PRO A 210 19.09 18.54 4.22
C PRO A 210 17.71 17.90 4.51
N LYS A 211 17.00 17.52 3.44
CA LYS A 211 15.81 16.68 3.58
C LYS A 211 16.26 15.26 3.85
N PHE A 212 15.60 14.60 4.80
CA PHE A 212 15.83 13.19 5.10
C PHE A 212 14.54 12.42 4.82
N VAL A 213 14.58 11.47 3.89
CA VAL A 213 13.44 10.64 3.47
C VAL A 213 12.13 11.46 3.34
N PRO A 214 12.07 12.48 2.49
CA PRO A 214 10.96 13.46 2.48
C PRO A 214 9.58 12.84 2.18
N ALA A 215 9.52 11.71 1.46
CA ALA A 215 8.28 10.96 1.24
C ALA A 215 8.02 9.91 2.33
N GLY A 216 8.84 9.86 3.38
CA GLY A 216 8.68 8.96 4.53
C GLY A 216 8.97 7.50 4.21
N GLN A 217 8.57 6.64 5.14
CA GLN A 217 8.79 5.20 5.01
C GLN A 217 7.50 4.41 4.77
N SER A 218 7.65 3.21 4.21
CA SER A 218 6.55 2.29 3.93
C SER A 218 6.95 0.84 4.17
N THR A 219 5.95 -0.05 4.21
CA THR A 219 6.15 -1.50 4.29
C THR A 219 5.18 -2.24 3.40
N GLN A 220 5.39 -3.54 3.22
CA GLN A 220 4.52 -4.43 2.46
C GLN A 220 4.26 -5.72 3.23
N PHE A 221 3.00 -6.19 3.17
CA PHE A 221 2.60 -7.53 3.58
C PHE A 221 2.24 -8.39 2.39
N ILE A 222 2.54 -9.68 2.48
CA ILE A 222 2.04 -10.73 1.59
C ILE A 222 0.81 -11.33 2.25
N ILE A 223 -0.32 -11.36 1.53
CA ILE A 223 -1.62 -11.74 2.06
C ILE A 223 -2.01 -13.14 1.60
N GLY A 224 -2.33 -14.01 2.55
CA GLY A 224 -2.80 -15.37 2.27
C GLY A 224 -1.68 -16.40 2.07
N ALA A 225 -0.44 -16.07 2.41
CA ALA A 225 0.67 -17.03 2.36
C ALA A 225 0.82 -17.87 3.64
N ALA A 226 0.43 -17.35 4.82
CA ALA A 226 0.72 -17.95 6.12
C ALA A 226 -0.53 -18.18 7.01
N GLY A 227 -1.74 -18.09 6.45
CA GLY A 227 -2.98 -18.33 7.20
C GLY A 227 -3.34 -17.24 8.22
N GLU A 228 -2.73 -16.06 8.13
CA GLU A 228 -3.02 -14.90 8.97
C GLU A 228 -4.45 -14.39 8.78
N THR A 229 -5.06 -13.87 9.86
CA THR A 229 -6.36 -13.22 9.81
C THR A 229 -6.24 -11.75 9.39
N ASP A 230 -7.32 -11.19 8.81
CA ASP A 230 -7.34 -9.76 8.45
C ASP A 230 -7.20 -8.87 9.69
N ARG A 231 -7.74 -9.29 10.83
CA ARG A 231 -7.57 -8.62 12.12
C ARG A 231 -6.09 -8.51 12.50
N GLN A 232 -5.30 -9.57 12.35
CA GLN A 232 -3.86 -9.55 12.63
C GLN A 232 -3.13 -8.58 11.71
N ILE A 233 -3.48 -8.59 10.41
CA ILE A 233 -2.91 -7.69 9.40
C ILE A 233 -3.23 -6.22 9.73
N ILE A 234 -4.51 -5.90 9.99
CA ILE A 234 -4.98 -4.54 10.28
C ILE A 234 -4.36 -4.01 11.58
N ARG A 235 -4.27 -4.84 12.64
CA ARG A 235 -3.61 -4.46 13.89
C ARG A 235 -2.11 -4.19 13.71
N ALA A 236 -1.43 -5.04 12.94
CA ALA A 236 -0.03 -4.81 12.60
C ALA A 236 0.14 -3.49 11.84
N ALA A 237 -0.69 -3.23 10.82
CA ALA A 237 -0.67 -1.98 10.06
C ALA A 237 -0.93 -0.74 10.95
N GLY A 238 -1.95 -0.79 11.81
CA GLY A 238 -2.23 0.26 12.79
C GLY A 238 -1.05 0.52 13.74
N GLY A 239 -0.39 -0.54 14.20
CA GLY A 239 0.82 -0.45 15.00
C GLY A 239 1.96 0.26 14.25
N PHE A 240 2.15 -0.06 12.97
CA PHE A 240 3.19 0.59 12.16
C PHE A 240 2.93 2.08 11.94
N TYR A 241 1.70 2.48 11.72
CA TYR A 241 1.35 3.91 11.63
C TYR A 241 1.64 4.65 12.93
N ARG A 242 1.25 4.10 14.08
CA ARG A 242 1.44 4.74 15.39
C ARG A 242 2.90 4.76 15.87
N HIS A 243 3.58 3.62 15.78
CA HIS A 243 4.90 3.47 16.43
C HIS A 243 6.07 3.84 15.51
N TYR A 244 5.94 3.62 14.19
CA TYR A 244 7.03 3.87 13.25
C TYR A 244 6.76 5.03 12.29
N GLY A 245 5.58 5.69 12.38
CA GLY A 245 5.22 6.84 11.56
C GLY A 245 5.22 6.52 10.05
N LEU A 246 4.90 5.26 9.68
CA LEU A 246 4.84 4.88 8.29
C LEU A 246 3.81 5.74 7.53
N LYS A 247 4.13 6.05 6.28
CA LYS A 247 3.18 6.75 5.39
C LYS A 247 2.25 5.79 4.68
N ARG A 248 2.70 4.54 4.44
CA ARG A 248 1.91 3.55 3.72
C ARG A 248 2.27 2.12 4.12
N VAL A 249 1.24 1.28 4.24
CA VAL A 249 1.35 -0.16 4.24
C VAL A 249 0.78 -0.67 2.91
N TYR A 250 1.52 -1.52 2.22
CA TYR A 250 1.08 -2.18 1.00
C TYR A 250 0.65 -3.61 1.32
N TYR A 251 -0.42 -4.03 0.68
CA TYR A 251 -0.96 -5.39 0.76
C TYR A 251 -0.82 -6.05 -0.60
N SER A 252 -0.21 -7.22 -0.66
CA SER A 252 -0.02 -7.97 -1.89
C SER A 252 -0.58 -9.37 -1.72
N GLY A 253 -1.61 -9.72 -2.46
CA GLY A 253 -2.11 -11.10 -2.49
C GLY A 253 -0.99 -12.05 -2.91
N TYR A 254 -0.82 -13.15 -2.16
CA TYR A 254 0.16 -14.17 -2.50
C TYR A 254 -0.14 -14.77 -3.88
N VAL A 255 0.84 -14.74 -4.76
CA VAL A 255 0.76 -15.38 -6.08
C VAL A 255 1.46 -16.74 -5.99
N PRO A 256 0.75 -17.86 -6.16
CA PRO A 256 1.32 -19.20 -6.05
C PRO A 256 2.14 -19.53 -7.31
N VAL A 257 3.43 -19.28 -7.25
CA VAL A 257 4.38 -19.54 -8.36
C VAL A 257 5.44 -20.58 -8.01
N LEU A 258 5.43 -21.09 -6.78
CA LEU A 258 6.41 -22.04 -6.26
C LEU A 258 5.71 -23.21 -5.57
N GLU A 259 6.13 -24.42 -5.85
CA GLU A 259 5.75 -25.59 -5.06
C GLU A 259 6.59 -25.65 -3.77
N ASP A 260 5.90 -25.50 -2.64
CA ASP A 260 6.50 -25.65 -1.32
C ASP A 260 5.39 -26.09 -0.35
N LYS A 261 5.65 -27.13 0.44
CA LYS A 261 4.66 -27.70 1.39
C LYS A 261 4.21 -26.68 2.46
N ARG A 262 4.96 -25.62 2.66
CA ARG A 262 4.65 -24.54 3.62
C ARG A 262 3.72 -23.47 3.05
N LEU A 263 3.51 -23.47 1.74
CA LEU A 263 2.75 -22.47 0.99
C LEU A 263 1.42 -23.05 0.49
N PRO A 264 0.44 -22.20 0.18
CA PRO A 264 -0.76 -22.63 -0.52
C PRO A 264 -0.43 -23.30 -1.87
N PRO A 265 -1.21 -24.31 -2.29
CA PRO A 265 -1.02 -25.01 -3.57
C PRO A 265 -1.03 -24.05 -4.78
N LEU A 266 -0.36 -24.46 -5.88
CA LEU A 266 -0.32 -23.66 -7.12
C LEU A 266 -1.69 -23.36 -7.71
N SER A 267 -2.70 -24.21 -7.43
CA SER A 267 -4.09 -24.01 -7.84
C SER A 267 -4.84 -22.94 -7.04
N THR A 268 -4.24 -22.41 -5.97
CA THR A 268 -4.89 -21.39 -5.13
C THR A 268 -5.01 -20.08 -5.89
N GLN A 269 -6.22 -19.53 -5.92
CA GLN A 269 -6.45 -18.22 -6.54
C GLN A 269 -5.84 -17.11 -5.70
N VAL A 270 -5.25 -16.12 -6.37
CA VAL A 270 -4.73 -14.91 -5.72
C VAL A 270 -5.88 -14.20 -4.99
N PRO A 271 -5.74 -13.87 -3.69
CA PRO A 271 -6.84 -13.33 -2.89
C PRO A 271 -7.09 -11.82 -3.17
N LEU A 272 -7.33 -11.45 -4.44
CA LEU A 272 -7.48 -10.05 -4.87
C LEU A 272 -8.63 -9.31 -4.15
N ARG A 273 -9.77 -9.99 -3.91
CA ARG A 273 -10.87 -9.38 -3.15
C ARG A 273 -10.46 -9.05 -1.72
N ARG A 274 -9.73 -9.97 -1.06
CA ARG A 274 -9.21 -9.77 0.30
C ARG A 274 -8.19 -8.62 0.33
N GLU A 275 -7.29 -8.58 -0.64
CA GLU A 275 -6.33 -7.48 -0.82
C GLU A 275 -7.05 -6.14 -0.93
N ASN A 276 -8.05 -6.02 -1.82
CA ASN A 276 -8.84 -4.80 -1.98
C ASN A 276 -9.57 -4.39 -0.69
N ARG A 277 -10.12 -5.34 0.07
CA ARG A 277 -10.77 -5.05 1.35
C ARG A 277 -9.78 -4.54 2.39
N LEU A 278 -8.56 -5.07 2.43
CA LEU A 278 -7.49 -4.59 3.30
C LEU A 278 -7.08 -3.16 2.96
N TYR A 279 -6.94 -2.80 1.67
CA TYR A 279 -6.72 -1.41 1.26
C TYR A 279 -7.86 -0.48 1.68
N GLN A 280 -9.11 -0.93 1.58
CA GLN A 280 -10.27 -0.15 2.05
C GLN A 280 -10.26 0.02 3.58
N ALA A 281 -9.90 -1.01 4.34
CA ALA A 281 -9.75 -0.92 5.79
C ALA A 281 -8.59 0.01 6.20
N ASP A 282 -7.47 -0.07 5.51
CA ASP A 282 -6.33 0.85 5.67
C ASP A 282 -6.77 2.31 5.45
N TRP A 283 -7.58 2.54 4.42
CA TRP A 283 -8.14 3.86 4.12
C TRP A 283 -9.01 4.38 5.25
N LEU A 284 -9.81 3.52 5.91
CA LEU A 284 -10.60 3.91 7.08
C LEU A 284 -9.73 4.36 8.24
N MET A 285 -8.62 3.67 8.52
CA MET A 285 -7.68 4.06 9.57
C MET A 285 -7.01 5.41 9.27
N ARG A 286 -6.56 5.59 8.04
CA ARG A 286 -5.75 6.77 7.68
C ARG A 286 -6.55 8.06 7.50
N PHE A 287 -7.80 7.98 7.06
CA PHE A 287 -8.55 9.15 6.62
C PHE A 287 -9.91 9.33 7.29
N TYR A 288 -10.47 8.28 7.88
CA TYR A 288 -11.81 8.33 8.47
C TYR A 288 -11.82 8.28 9.99
N GLY A 289 -10.64 8.17 10.61
CA GLY A 289 -10.51 8.14 12.07
C GLY A 289 -10.97 6.83 12.71
N PHE A 290 -10.99 5.74 11.94
CA PHE A 290 -11.20 4.41 12.53
C PHE A 290 -9.92 3.92 13.20
N SER A 291 -10.06 3.29 14.37
CA SER A 291 -8.97 2.55 14.98
C SER A 291 -8.86 1.13 14.37
N ASP A 292 -7.66 0.56 14.43
CA ASP A 292 -7.42 -0.83 14.02
C ASP A 292 -8.17 -1.85 14.90
N HIS A 293 -8.57 -1.45 16.11
CA HIS A 293 -9.33 -2.28 17.04
C HIS A 293 -10.83 -2.28 16.75
N GLU A 294 -11.36 -1.22 16.16
CA GLU A 294 -12.80 -1.08 15.90
C GLU A 294 -13.23 -1.74 14.57
N ILE A 295 -12.30 -1.91 13.61
CA ILE A 295 -12.64 -2.46 12.28
C ILE A 295 -13.00 -3.94 12.35
N LEU A 296 -12.26 -4.73 13.12
CA LEU A 296 -12.47 -6.17 13.32
C LEU A 296 -12.21 -6.57 14.77
N ASP A 297 -12.99 -7.54 15.24
CA ASP A 297 -12.91 -8.12 16.58
C ASP A 297 -12.51 -9.61 16.53
N GLU A 298 -12.60 -10.30 17.67
CA GLU A 298 -12.25 -11.73 17.79
C GLU A 298 -13.32 -12.65 17.20
N GLN A 299 -14.55 -12.21 17.23
CA GLN A 299 -15.67 -13.00 16.69
C GLN A 299 -15.72 -12.93 15.16
N GLN A 300 -15.25 -11.83 14.60
CA GLN A 300 -15.18 -11.61 13.14
C GLN A 300 -13.77 -11.17 12.72
N PRO A 301 -12.80 -12.10 12.66
CA PRO A 301 -11.41 -11.78 12.37
C PRO A 301 -11.11 -11.54 10.88
N PHE A 302 -12.09 -11.73 10.00
CA PHE A 302 -11.96 -11.53 8.55
C PHE A 302 -12.90 -10.44 8.04
N LEU A 303 -12.44 -9.70 7.03
CA LEU A 303 -13.24 -8.70 6.33
C LEU A 303 -14.34 -9.36 5.49
N ASP A 304 -15.50 -8.71 5.45
CA ASP A 304 -16.59 -9.14 4.57
C ASP A 304 -16.17 -8.94 3.10
N LEU A 305 -16.26 -10.00 2.29
CA LEU A 305 -15.89 -9.94 0.88
C LEU A 305 -16.98 -9.32 0.01
N ASP A 306 -18.26 -9.37 0.44
CA ASP A 306 -19.38 -8.80 -0.30
C ASP A 306 -19.50 -7.29 -0.07
N PHE A 307 -19.27 -6.83 1.15
CA PHE A 307 -19.35 -5.43 1.53
C PHE A 307 -17.97 -4.80 1.76
N ASP A 308 -17.87 -3.50 1.51
CA ASP A 308 -16.70 -2.74 1.94
C ASP A 308 -16.65 -2.67 3.49
N PRO A 309 -15.44 -2.49 4.07
CA PRO A 309 -15.25 -2.56 5.52
C PRO A 309 -16.10 -1.54 6.30
N LYS A 310 -16.38 -0.37 5.74
CA LYS A 310 -17.19 0.65 6.40
C LYS A 310 -18.67 0.25 6.47
N LEU A 311 -19.20 -0.32 5.40
CA LEU A 311 -20.58 -0.82 5.38
C LEU A 311 -20.71 -2.06 6.27
N ALA A 312 -19.74 -2.97 6.21
CA ALA A 312 -19.71 -4.16 7.08
C ALA A 312 -19.65 -3.77 8.57
N TRP A 313 -18.85 -2.76 8.91
CA TRP A 313 -18.79 -2.20 10.26
C TRP A 313 -20.14 -1.62 10.69
N ALA A 314 -20.76 -0.78 9.86
CA ALA A 314 -22.06 -0.16 10.18
C ALA A 314 -23.19 -1.19 10.38
N LEU A 315 -23.15 -2.31 9.64
CA LEU A 315 -24.12 -3.39 9.82
C LEU A 315 -23.95 -4.17 11.14
N ARG A 316 -22.74 -4.16 11.72
CA ARG A 316 -22.47 -4.74 13.05
C ARG A 316 -22.79 -3.79 14.19
N HIS A 317 -22.75 -2.48 13.93
CA HIS A 317 -22.94 -1.41 14.91
C HIS A 317 -24.18 -0.59 14.58
N ARG A 318 -25.33 -1.25 14.41
CA ARG A 318 -26.59 -0.60 14.03
C ARG A 318 -27.09 0.37 15.11
N GLU A 319 -26.71 0.14 16.34
CA GLU A 319 -27.01 1.00 17.49
C GLU A 319 -26.47 2.43 17.36
N TRP A 320 -25.51 2.66 16.47
CA TRP A 320 -24.98 3.98 16.17
C TRP A 320 -25.77 4.74 15.12
N PHE A 321 -26.75 4.08 14.52
CA PHE A 321 -27.50 4.60 13.39
C PHE A 321 -29.01 4.61 13.68
N PRO A 322 -29.77 5.50 13.04
CA PRO A 322 -29.36 6.46 12.01
C PRO A 322 -28.68 7.72 12.57
N VAL A 323 -27.72 8.28 11.84
CA VAL A 323 -26.98 9.49 12.23
C VAL A 323 -27.74 10.76 11.80
N PRO A 324 -28.06 11.68 12.74
CA PRO A 324 -28.72 12.96 12.44
C PRO A 324 -27.72 13.95 11.82
N LEU A 325 -27.66 14.03 10.48
CA LEU A 325 -26.62 14.79 9.77
C LEU A 325 -26.62 16.29 10.09
N GLN A 326 -27.77 16.85 10.53
CA GLN A 326 -27.87 18.27 10.89
C GLN A 326 -27.04 18.63 12.11
N HIS A 327 -26.85 17.68 13.05
CA HIS A 327 -26.23 17.97 14.35
C HIS A 327 -25.05 17.07 14.70
N ALA A 328 -24.95 15.90 14.07
CA ALA A 328 -23.93 14.90 14.41
C ALA A 328 -22.49 15.44 14.24
N PRO A 329 -21.55 15.05 15.11
CA PRO A 329 -20.14 15.42 14.95
C PRO A 329 -19.53 14.78 13.67
N LEU A 330 -18.43 15.34 13.18
CA LEU A 330 -17.77 14.90 11.93
C LEU A 330 -17.41 13.42 11.97
N GLU A 331 -16.92 12.94 13.11
CA GLU A 331 -16.53 11.56 13.34
C GLU A 331 -17.67 10.57 13.10
N MET A 332 -18.88 10.93 13.53
CA MET A 332 -20.09 10.12 13.31
C MET A 332 -20.52 10.14 11.83
N ILE A 333 -20.45 11.30 11.18
CA ILE A 333 -20.75 11.44 9.76
C ILE A 333 -19.77 10.62 8.91
N LEU A 334 -18.51 10.56 9.30
CA LEU A 334 -17.47 9.76 8.63
C LEU A 334 -17.74 8.26 8.74
N ARG A 335 -18.48 7.79 9.74
CA ARG A 335 -18.87 6.38 9.91
C ARG A 335 -20.03 5.95 9.02
N VAL A 336 -20.79 6.91 8.50
CA VAL A 336 -21.95 6.61 7.62
C VAL A 336 -21.48 6.00 6.30
N PRO A 337 -21.95 4.78 5.93
CA PRO A 337 -21.68 4.19 4.62
C PRO A 337 -22.14 5.11 3.47
N GLY A 338 -21.33 5.26 2.43
CA GLY A 338 -21.65 6.12 1.29
C GLY A 338 -21.34 7.61 1.47
N ILE A 339 -20.84 8.03 2.64
CA ILE A 339 -20.34 9.40 2.85
C ILE A 339 -18.80 9.38 2.90
N GLY A 340 -18.17 10.04 1.92
CA GLY A 340 -16.72 10.21 1.84
C GLY A 340 -16.23 11.39 2.68
N VAL A 341 -14.92 11.50 2.91
CA VAL A 341 -14.29 12.57 3.72
C VAL A 341 -14.62 13.96 3.17
N LYS A 342 -14.54 14.15 1.86
CA LYS A 342 -14.88 15.42 1.20
C LYS A 342 -16.35 15.78 1.41
N SER A 343 -17.26 14.80 1.23
CA SER A 343 -18.71 15.00 1.43
C SER A 343 -19.04 15.29 2.90
N ALA A 344 -18.44 14.56 3.85
CA ALA A 344 -18.64 14.80 5.28
C ALA A 344 -18.24 16.22 5.69
N ARG A 345 -17.09 16.71 5.24
CA ARG A 345 -16.65 18.10 5.48
C ARG A 345 -17.61 19.12 4.87
N LYS A 346 -18.08 18.88 3.63
CA LYS A 346 -19.10 19.75 3.00
C LYS A 346 -20.40 19.79 3.79
N ILE A 347 -20.89 18.65 4.27
CA ILE A 347 -22.09 18.56 5.11
C ILE A 347 -21.93 19.45 6.34
N VAL A 348 -20.81 19.31 7.09
CA VAL A 348 -20.53 20.11 8.31
C VAL A 348 -20.44 21.61 8.00
N GLN A 349 -19.95 22.00 6.85
CA GLN A 349 -19.89 23.41 6.43
C GLN A 349 -21.30 23.94 6.06
N VAL A 350 -22.03 23.22 5.21
CA VAL A 350 -23.30 23.70 4.64
C VAL A 350 -24.42 23.76 5.66
N ARG A 351 -24.47 22.80 6.61
CA ARG A 351 -25.50 22.76 7.66
C ARG A 351 -25.50 23.98 8.59
N ARG A 352 -24.42 24.76 8.61
CA ARG A 352 -24.38 26.04 9.37
C ARG A 352 -25.28 27.12 8.78
N PHE A 353 -25.61 27.01 7.49
CA PHE A 353 -26.35 28.04 6.76
C PHE A 353 -27.72 27.59 6.29
N ARG A 354 -27.96 26.28 6.24
CA ARG A 354 -29.24 25.72 5.77
C ARG A 354 -29.47 24.29 6.26
N MET A 355 -30.71 23.88 6.22
CA MET A 355 -31.07 22.49 6.46
C MET A 355 -30.56 21.60 5.32
N ILE A 356 -30.00 20.45 5.69
CA ILE A 356 -29.53 19.45 4.75
C ILE A 356 -30.68 18.60 4.25
N THR A 357 -30.77 18.42 2.93
CA THR A 357 -31.76 17.58 2.26
C THR A 357 -31.08 16.47 1.44
N MET A 358 -31.86 15.46 0.99
CA MET A 358 -31.37 14.41 0.10
C MET A 358 -30.80 14.96 -1.21
N ALA A 359 -31.42 16.05 -1.73
CA ALA A 359 -30.95 16.74 -2.92
C ALA A 359 -29.54 17.37 -2.70
N HIS A 360 -29.35 17.98 -1.53
CA HIS A 360 -28.00 18.50 -1.16
C HIS A 360 -26.97 17.40 -1.06
N LEU A 361 -27.27 16.26 -0.42
CA LEU A 361 -26.38 15.13 -0.30
C LEU A 361 -25.97 14.57 -1.66
N ARG A 362 -26.91 14.47 -2.61
CA ARG A 362 -26.62 14.03 -3.98
C ARG A 362 -25.62 14.97 -4.67
N LYS A 363 -25.84 16.30 -4.57
CA LYS A 363 -24.91 17.31 -5.12
C LYS A 363 -23.53 17.29 -4.46
N MET A 364 -23.44 16.84 -3.20
CA MET A 364 -22.18 16.71 -2.47
C MET A 364 -21.42 15.40 -2.80
N GLY A 365 -21.97 14.53 -3.66
CA GLY A 365 -21.36 13.28 -4.06
C GLY A 365 -21.55 12.14 -3.04
N VAL A 366 -22.62 12.20 -2.22
CA VAL A 366 -22.97 11.10 -1.30
C VAL A 366 -23.59 9.94 -2.08
N ALA A 367 -23.15 8.72 -1.83
CA ALA A 367 -23.74 7.51 -2.40
C ALA A 367 -25.06 7.16 -1.66
N LEU A 368 -26.15 7.83 -2.06
CA LEU A 368 -27.46 7.74 -1.40
C LEU A 368 -28.05 6.32 -1.39
N ASN A 369 -27.71 5.48 -2.36
CA ASN A 369 -28.13 4.06 -2.39
C ASN A 369 -27.67 3.27 -1.17
N ARG A 370 -26.63 3.77 -0.45
CA ARG A 370 -26.12 3.22 0.82
C ARG A 370 -26.47 4.13 1.99
N ALA A 371 -26.15 5.42 1.89
CA ALA A 371 -26.24 6.35 3.00
C ALA A 371 -27.67 6.53 3.56
N ARG A 372 -28.70 6.45 2.72
CA ARG A 372 -30.11 6.71 3.10
C ARG A 372 -30.62 5.83 4.25
N TYR A 373 -30.06 4.63 4.43
CA TYR A 373 -30.46 3.71 5.52
C TYR A 373 -29.85 4.08 6.87
N PHE A 374 -28.78 4.86 6.86
CA PHE A 374 -27.93 5.14 8.02
C PHE A 374 -27.99 6.60 8.50
N ILE A 375 -28.90 7.42 7.96
CA ILE A 375 -28.98 8.85 8.26
C ILE A 375 -30.42 9.30 8.54
N THR A 376 -30.56 10.33 9.38
CA THR A 376 -31.77 11.14 9.46
C THR A 376 -31.51 12.57 9.00
N LEU A 377 -32.59 13.20 8.47
CA LEU A 377 -32.61 14.55 7.99
C LEU A 377 -33.85 15.25 8.57
N PRO A 378 -33.94 16.60 8.51
CA PRO A 378 -35.16 17.30 8.87
C PRO A 378 -36.40 16.91 8.02
N GLU A 379 -36.17 16.47 6.78
CA GLU A 379 -37.20 15.87 5.91
C GLU A 379 -37.39 14.36 6.21
N PRO A 380 -38.61 13.82 6.04
CA PRO A 380 -38.88 12.41 6.29
C PRO A 380 -38.00 11.48 5.45
N ASN A 381 -37.41 10.47 6.09
CA ASN A 381 -36.59 9.45 5.44
C ASN A 381 -37.06 8.02 5.84
N ARG A 382 -38.00 7.46 5.10
CA ARG A 382 -38.56 6.12 5.34
C ARG A 382 -37.51 5.00 5.27
N TYR A 383 -36.34 5.23 4.65
CA TYR A 383 -35.27 4.23 4.56
C TYR A 383 -34.51 4.06 5.90
N ALA A 384 -34.53 5.10 6.75
CA ALA A 384 -33.91 5.01 8.08
C ALA A 384 -34.65 4.03 8.99
N ASP A 385 -35.94 3.84 8.81
CA ASP A 385 -36.76 2.90 9.60
C ASP A 385 -36.38 1.42 9.32
N LEU A 386 -35.63 1.17 8.24
CA LEU A 386 -35.16 -0.15 7.86
C LEU A 386 -33.84 -0.54 8.53
N ILE A 387 -33.25 0.32 9.37
CA ILE A 387 -31.92 0.07 9.98
C ILE A 387 -31.92 -1.24 10.80
N ASP A 388 -32.98 -1.52 11.52
CA ASP A 388 -33.12 -2.73 12.34
C ASP A 388 -33.73 -3.93 11.58
N SER A 389 -34.11 -3.72 10.32
CA SER A 389 -34.75 -4.77 9.52
C SER A 389 -33.76 -5.92 9.25
N PRO A 390 -34.16 -7.18 9.45
CA PRO A 390 -33.37 -8.35 9.03
C PRO A 390 -33.08 -8.36 7.52
N GLN A 391 -33.91 -7.73 6.72
CA GLN A 391 -33.81 -7.67 5.25
C GLN A 391 -32.77 -6.66 4.76
N LEU A 392 -32.27 -5.75 5.63
CA LEU A 392 -31.37 -4.66 5.24
C LEU A 392 -30.14 -5.18 4.49
N ARG A 393 -29.51 -6.26 4.97
CA ARG A 393 -28.36 -6.87 4.30
C ARG A 393 -28.68 -7.28 2.86
N GLY A 394 -29.83 -7.91 2.64
CA GLY A 394 -30.30 -8.33 1.32
C GLY A 394 -30.55 -7.15 0.37
N LEU A 395 -31.20 -6.09 0.86
CA LEU A 395 -31.45 -4.87 0.09
C LEU A 395 -30.14 -4.18 -0.33
N LEU A 396 -29.15 -4.13 0.56
CA LEU A 396 -27.84 -3.55 0.26
C LEU A 396 -27.04 -4.38 -0.74
N LEU A 397 -27.13 -5.71 -0.69
CA LEU A 397 -26.51 -6.62 -1.67
C LEU A 397 -27.10 -6.43 -3.08
N GLN A 398 -28.42 -6.34 -3.20
CA GLN A 398 -29.06 -6.06 -4.48
C GLN A 398 -28.59 -4.74 -5.09
N ASN A 399 -28.53 -3.67 -4.29
CA ASN A 399 -28.03 -2.37 -4.71
C ASN A 399 -26.55 -2.38 -5.13
N THR A 400 -25.78 -3.36 -4.67
CA THR A 400 -24.35 -3.51 -5.02
C THR A 400 -24.19 -4.31 -6.32
N ARG A 401 -24.94 -5.40 -6.50
CA ARG A 401 -24.89 -6.27 -7.70
C ARG A 401 -25.37 -5.56 -8.97
N SER A 402 -26.38 -4.68 -8.89
CA SER A 402 -26.89 -3.94 -10.05
C SER A 402 -25.84 -3.00 -10.69
N LYS A 403 -24.77 -2.65 -9.97
CA LYS A 403 -23.63 -1.89 -10.52
C LYS A 403 -22.56 -2.78 -11.14
N PHE A 404 -22.40 -4.00 -10.67
CA PHE A 404 -21.39 -4.93 -11.21
C PHE A 404 -21.85 -5.60 -12.52
N SER A 405 -23.15 -5.77 -12.75
CA SER A 405 -23.66 -6.32 -14.00
C SER A 405 -23.55 -5.36 -15.20
N GLN A 406 -23.18 -4.09 -14.99
CA GLN A 406 -22.97 -3.10 -16.05
C GLN A 406 -21.50 -2.71 -16.27
N SER A 407 -20.55 -3.24 -15.52
CA SER A 407 -19.14 -2.88 -15.67
C SER A 407 -18.19 -4.01 -15.28
N ASP A 408 -18.15 -5.07 -16.06
CA ASP A 408 -16.94 -5.93 -16.13
C ASP A 408 -15.79 -5.20 -16.86
N ALA A 409 -15.90 -3.93 -17.08
CA ALA A 409 -14.97 -3.16 -17.90
C ALA A 409 -14.73 -1.72 -17.41
N VAL A 410 -14.70 -1.42 -16.12
CA VAL A 410 -14.07 -0.14 -15.71
C VAL A 410 -13.65 -0.22 -14.25
N GLN A 411 -12.36 -0.32 -14.03
CA GLN A 411 -11.68 0.03 -12.80
C GLN A 411 -11.58 1.58 -12.75
N SER A 412 -12.71 2.25 -12.57
CA SER A 412 -12.76 3.68 -12.34
C SER A 412 -13.45 3.95 -11.01
N ASP A 413 -12.85 4.87 -10.27
CA ASP A 413 -13.33 5.52 -9.07
C ASP A 413 -13.11 4.86 -7.71
N LEU A 414 -11.84 4.42 -7.46
CA LEU A 414 -11.32 4.38 -6.09
C LEU A 414 -10.79 5.76 -5.62
N PHE A 415 -10.82 6.77 -6.50
CA PHE A 415 -10.22 8.10 -6.27
C PHE A 415 -11.19 9.25 -6.61
N GLY A 416 -12.47 9.07 -6.36
CA GLY A 416 -13.45 10.15 -6.46
C GLY A 416 -13.46 11.07 -5.23
#